data_0062d256b1d553108a3bbf35fa9771a3
#
_entry.id   0062d256b1d553108a3bbf35fa9771a3
#
_cell.length_a   1.000
_cell.length_b   1.000
_cell.length_c   1.000
_cell.angle_alpha   90.00
_cell.angle_beta   90.00
_cell.angle_gamma   90.00
#
_symmetry.space_group_name_H-M   'P 1'
#
loop_
_entity.id
_entity.type
_entity.pdbx_description
1 polymer ?
#
loop_
_entity_poly.entity_id
_entity_poly.type
_entity_poly.pdbx_seq_one_letter_code
_entity_poly.pdbx_strand_id
1 'polypeptide(L)'
;MNTRNNYILPVPKNLLQRIDRTSPAHVGNLRNAVDLIAPQNTPVLAAADGVVAFVHDDSNFGGPDPSYWNYTNFITIRHPNGEYSRYDHLEYGSARVRAGQQVRAGQEIARVGMTGYTYVPHLHFHVFVFTGYNIWTDFDTLEVKDFIRFHKGNTVVITPGKTCFNFLSLFIVK
;
A
#
# COMPACT_ATOMS: atom_id res chain seq x y z
N MET A 1 -8.77 9.35 -11.53
CA MET A 1 -7.88 10.51 -11.22
C MET A 1 -6.55 9.95 -10.78
N ASN A 2 -5.41 10.58 -11.15
CA ASN A 2 -4.07 10.08 -10.76
C ASN A 2 -3.62 10.71 -9.45
N THR A 3 -2.69 10.04 -8.76
CA THR A 3 -2.02 10.59 -7.57
C THR A 3 -1.19 11.83 -7.92
N ARG A 4 -1.08 12.76 -6.98
CA ARG A 4 -0.21 13.96 -7.04
C ARG A 4 1.12 13.72 -6.35
N ASN A 5 1.13 12.89 -5.30
CA ASN A 5 2.34 12.45 -4.64
C ASN A 5 2.96 11.25 -5.36
N ASN A 6 4.26 11.08 -5.17
CA ASN A 6 4.98 9.89 -5.63
C ASN A 6 4.93 8.82 -4.55
N TYR A 7 4.62 7.60 -4.92
CA TYR A 7 4.52 6.46 -4.02
C TYR A 7 5.56 5.40 -4.37
N ILE A 8 6.33 4.94 -3.38
CA ILE A 8 7.19 3.78 -3.54
C ILE A 8 6.38 2.49 -3.36
N LEU A 9 6.92 1.37 -3.85
CA LEU A 9 6.35 0.06 -3.60
C LEU A 9 6.33 -0.23 -2.09
N PRO A 10 5.14 -0.44 -1.46
CA PRO A 10 5.02 -0.57 -0.01
C PRO A 10 5.39 -1.96 0.53
N VAL A 11 6.07 -2.78 -0.25
CA VAL A 11 6.68 -4.05 0.18
C VAL A 11 8.06 -4.19 -0.46
N PRO A 12 9.02 -4.92 0.15
CA PRO A 12 10.31 -5.19 -0.46
C PRO A 12 10.14 -5.92 -1.81
N LYS A 13 10.75 -5.40 -2.87
CA LYS A 13 10.60 -5.94 -4.23
C LYS A 13 10.98 -7.42 -4.34
N ASN A 14 12.01 -7.84 -3.62
CA ASN A 14 12.49 -9.23 -3.61
C ASN A 14 11.54 -10.21 -2.93
N LEU A 15 10.57 -9.72 -2.16
CA LEU A 15 9.52 -10.53 -1.51
C LEU A 15 8.18 -10.41 -2.24
N LEU A 16 8.02 -9.44 -3.16
CA LEU A 16 6.83 -9.30 -3.99
C LEU A 16 6.78 -10.42 -5.03
N GLN A 17 5.72 -11.20 -5.03
CA GLN A 17 5.47 -12.29 -5.99
C GLN A 17 4.72 -11.77 -7.23
N ARG A 18 3.68 -10.94 -7.02
CA ARG A 18 2.82 -10.43 -8.09
C ARG A 18 2.11 -9.16 -7.65
N ILE A 19 1.83 -8.28 -8.61
CA ILE A 19 0.88 -7.17 -8.44
C ILE A 19 -0.41 -7.56 -9.15
N ASP A 20 -1.53 -7.60 -8.41
CA ASP A 20 -2.84 -7.90 -8.93
C ASP A 20 -3.75 -6.67 -8.86
N ARG A 21 -4.34 -6.31 -10.00
CA ARG A 21 -5.32 -5.21 -10.13
C ARG A 21 -6.70 -5.72 -10.54
N THR A 22 -6.84 -7.03 -10.70
CA THR A 22 -8.04 -7.68 -11.24
C THR A 22 -8.91 -8.32 -10.18
N SER A 23 -8.60 -8.11 -8.90
CA SER A 23 -9.39 -8.63 -7.79
C SER A 23 -10.86 -8.21 -7.93
N PRO A 24 -11.84 -9.13 -7.75
CA PRO A 24 -13.26 -8.80 -7.76
C PRO A 24 -13.68 -7.76 -6.70
N ALA A 25 -12.87 -7.57 -5.66
CA ALA A 25 -13.10 -6.54 -4.64
C ALA A 25 -12.74 -5.12 -5.13
N HIS A 26 -12.00 -4.99 -6.24
CA HIS A 26 -11.58 -3.70 -6.79
C HIS A 26 -12.69 -3.05 -7.64
N VAL A 27 -13.82 -2.76 -7.01
CA VAL A 27 -15.00 -2.13 -7.63
C VAL A 27 -15.42 -0.86 -6.88
N GLY A 28 -16.23 -0.02 -7.51
CA GLY A 28 -16.73 1.22 -6.90
C GLY A 28 -15.59 2.09 -6.39
N ASN A 29 -15.61 2.44 -5.11
CA ASN A 29 -14.59 3.29 -4.48
C ASN A 29 -13.21 2.63 -4.40
N LEU A 30 -13.11 1.29 -4.51
CA LEU A 30 -11.85 0.54 -4.49
C LEU A 30 -11.31 0.22 -5.89
N ARG A 31 -11.89 0.73 -6.97
CA ARG A 31 -11.54 0.42 -8.37
C ARG A 31 -10.07 0.62 -8.75
N ASN A 32 -9.33 1.47 -8.03
CA ASN A 32 -7.91 1.72 -8.27
C ASN A 32 -7.00 1.08 -7.21
N ALA A 33 -7.54 0.20 -6.36
CA ALA A 33 -6.75 -0.56 -5.41
C ALA A 33 -5.84 -1.57 -6.12
N VAL A 34 -4.81 -2.02 -5.43
CA VAL A 34 -3.89 -3.06 -5.90
C VAL A 34 -3.62 -4.06 -4.79
N ASP A 35 -3.60 -5.34 -5.13
CA ASP A 35 -3.17 -6.40 -4.24
C ASP A 35 -1.71 -6.76 -4.54
N LEU A 36 -0.85 -6.55 -3.55
CA LEU A 36 0.56 -6.88 -3.61
C LEU A 36 0.75 -8.25 -2.95
N ILE A 37 0.76 -9.30 -3.78
CA ILE A 37 0.89 -10.67 -3.30
C ILE A 37 2.31 -10.90 -2.79
N ALA A 38 2.42 -11.18 -1.50
CA ALA A 38 3.68 -11.40 -0.80
C ALA A 38 3.46 -12.38 0.36
N PRO A 39 4.49 -13.12 0.82
CA PRO A 39 4.37 -14.02 1.96
C PRO A 39 3.87 -13.31 3.22
N GLN A 40 3.16 -14.03 4.06
CA GLN A 40 2.82 -13.57 5.41
C GLN A 40 4.09 -13.13 6.16
N ASN A 41 3.99 -12.13 7.03
CA ASN A 41 5.11 -11.49 7.73
C ASN A 41 6.08 -10.69 6.86
N THR A 42 5.83 -10.53 5.55
CA THR A 42 6.58 -9.57 4.72
C THR A 42 6.46 -8.16 5.33
N PRO A 43 7.56 -7.41 5.48
CA PRO A 43 7.50 -6.02 5.94
C PRO A 43 6.60 -5.16 5.05
N VAL A 44 5.72 -4.38 5.66
CA VAL A 44 4.91 -3.34 4.99
C VAL A 44 5.59 -2.00 5.25
N LEU A 45 5.82 -1.25 4.18
CA LEU A 45 6.57 0.00 4.20
C LEU A 45 5.63 1.18 3.93
N ALA A 46 5.83 2.31 4.60
CA ALA A 46 5.14 3.54 4.25
C ALA A 46 5.49 3.92 2.79
N ALA A 47 4.47 4.05 1.94
CA ALA A 47 4.66 4.30 0.51
C ALA A 47 5.10 5.71 0.18
N ALA A 48 4.88 6.67 1.10
CA ALA A 48 5.33 8.07 1.00
C ALA A 48 5.48 8.66 2.41
N ASP A 49 6.16 9.80 2.51
CA ASP A 49 6.20 10.59 3.74
C ASP A 49 4.80 11.03 4.15
N GLY A 50 4.52 11.05 5.45
CA GLY A 50 3.20 11.46 5.94
C GLY A 50 3.04 11.38 7.44
N VAL A 51 1.78 11.48 7.87
CA VAL A 51 1.37 11.33 9.26
C VAL A 51 0.36 10.21 9.35
N VAL A 52 0.58 9.26 10.24
CA VAL A 52 -0.36 8.16 10.50
C VAL A 52 -1.68 8.74 10.98
N ALA A 53 -2.75 8.51 10.23
CA ALA A 53 -4.10 8.99 10.56
C ALA A 53 -4.86 7.97 11.40
N PHE A 54 -4.80 6.69 11.04
CA PHE A 54 -5.51 5.60 11.71
C PHE A 54 -4.63 4.35 11.80
N VAL A 55 -4.81 3.58 12.88
CA VAL A 55 -4.26 2.24 13.09
C VAL A 55 -5.34 1.37 13.68
N HIS A 56 -5.56 0.21 13.09
CA HIS A 56 -6.37 -0.89 13.62
C HIS A 56 -5.52 -2.16 13.51
N ASP A 57 -5.22 -2.81 14.65
CA ASP A 57 -4.18 -3.84 14.71
C ASP A 57 -4.48 -4.94 15.74
N ASP A 58 -5.74 -5.05 16.18
CA ASP A 58 -6.15 -5.91 17.28
C ASP A 58 -7.00 -7.11 16.86
N SER A 59 -7.25 -7.29 15.56
CA SER A 59 -7.94 -8.45 15.02
C SER A 59 -6.97 -9.57 14.67
N ASN A 60 -7.30 -10.80 15.09
CA ASN A 60 -6.62 -12.02 14.65
C ASN A 60 -7.54 -12.91 13.78
N PHE A 61 -8.65 -12.36 13.29
CA PHE A 61 -9.63 -13.07 12.49
C PHE A 61 -9.47 -12.74 11.01
N GLY A 62 -9.52 -13.76 10.16
CA GLY A 62 -9.51 -13.58 8.71
C GLY A 62 -9.66 -14.90 7.97
N GLY A 63 -9.94 -14.80 6.68
CA GLY A 63 -10.14 -15.96 5.82
C GLY A 63 -11.08 -15.68 4.66
N PRO A 64 -11.44 -16.72 3.87
CA PRO A 64 -12.18 -16.60 2.62
C PRO A 64 -13.71 -16.49 2.81
N ASP A 65 -14.16 -15.90 3.90
CA ASP A 65 -15.58 -15.67 4.19
C ASP A 65 -15.88 -14.17 4.29
N PRO A 66 -16.90 -13.65 3.60
CA PRO A 66 -17.28 -12.23 3.65
C PRO A 66 -17.60 -11.71 5.06
N SER A 67 -17.96 -12.56 6.02
CA SER A 67 -18.21 -12.15 7.41
C SER A 67 -16.95 -11.59 8.08
N TYR A 68 -15.75 -11.91 7.58
CA TYR A 68 -14.49 -11.35 8.07
C TYR A 68 -14.20 -9.93 7.62
N TRP A 69 -14.99 -9.32 6.74
CA TRP A 69 -14.73 -7.97 6.21
C TRP A 69 -14.38 -6.95 7.30
N ASN A 70 -15.14 -6.94 8.39
CA ASN A 70 -14.97 -5.99 9.49
C ASN A 70 -13.78 -6.27 10.43
N TYR A 71 -13.07 -7.38 10.21
CA TYR A 71 -11.93 -7.79 11.04
C TYR A 71 -10.57 -7.46 10.39
N THR A 72 -10.58 -6.65 9.36
CA THR A 72 -9.36 -6.24 8.66
C THR A 72 -8.50 -5.32 9.52
N ASN A 73 -7.27 -5.71 9.81
CA ASN A 73 -6.27 -4.80 10.36
C ASN A 73 -5.74 -3.87 9.27
N PHE A 74 -5.56 -2.59 9.62
CA PHE A 74 -5.11 -1.60 8.64
C PHE A 74 -4.37 -0.43 9.26
N ILE A 75 -3.56 0.23 8.44
CA ILE A 75 -2.98 1.54 8.72
C ILE A 75 -3.39 2.49 7.61
N THR A 76 -3.70 3.74 7.97
CA THR A 76 -3.95 4.83 7.03
C THR A 76 -2.97 5.95 7.30
N ILE A 77 -2.30 6.45 6.26
CA ILE A 77 -1.35 7.54 6.33
C ILE A 77 -1.88 8.72 5.51
N ARG A 78 -1.90 9.91 6.11
CA ARG A 78 -2.21 11.16 5.44
C ARG A 78 -0.93 11.76 4.85
N HIS A 79 -0.98 12.13 3.59
CA HIS A 79 0.10 12.73 2.82
C HIS A 79 -0.19 14.20 2.48
N PRO A 80 0.78 14.96 1.95
CA PRO A 80 0.52 16.25 1.31
C PRO A 80 -0.58 16.16 0.22
N ASN A 81 -1.11 17.30 -0.21
CA ASN A 81 -2.15 17.41 -1.25
C ASN A 81 -3.50 16.75 -0.92
N GLY A 82 -3.75 16.42 0.37
CA GLY A 82 -5.00 15.80 0.82
C GLY A 82 -5.16 14.34 0.41
N GLU A 83 -4.09 13.69 -0.01
CA GLU A 83 -4.09 12.26 -0.33
C GLU A 83 -3.86 11.41 0.94
N TYR A 84 -4.42 10.21 0.91
CA TYR A 84 -4.24 9.18 1.94
C TYR A 84 -3.84 7.88 1.30
N SER A 85 -2.96 7.12 1.94
CA SER A 85 -2.70 5.73 1.58
C SER A 85 -3.21 4.80 2.68
N ARG A 86 -3.76 3.66 2.28
CA ARG A 86 -4.25 2.64 3.19
C ARG A 86 -3.62 1.29 2.87
N TYR A 87 -3.34 0.56 3.94
CA TYR A 87 -2.61 -0.70 3.98
C TYR A 87 -3.48 -1.69 4.75
N ASP A 88 -4.11 -2.64 4.07
CA ASP A 88 -5.04 -3.59 4.67
C ASP A 88 -4.49 -5.01 4.72
N HIS A 89 -5.19 -5.90 5.44
CA HIS A 89 -4.86 -7.30 5.71
C HIS A 89 -3.56 -7.48 6.48
N LEU A 90 -3.26 -6.54 7.39
CA LEU A 90 -2.06 -6.58 8.21
C LEU A 90 -2.09 -7.72 9.23
N GLU A 91 -0.92 -8.23 9.58
CA GLU A 91 -0.75 -9.24 10.62
C GLU A 91 -1.16 -8.68 11.99
N TYR A 92 -1.77 -9.51 12.80
CA TYR A 92 -2.19 -9.18 14.17
C TYR A 92 -1.01 -8.68 15.00
N GLY A 93 -1.18 -7.55 15.70
CA GLY A 93 -0.19 -6.98 16.61
C GLY A 93 1.12 -6.56 15.91
N SER A 94 1.10 -6.37 14.58
CA SER A 94 2.33 -6.08 13.83
C SER A 94 2.61 -4.61 13.63
N ALA A 95 1.68 -3.71 13.98
CA ALA A 95 1.86 -2.27 13.81
C ALA A 95 3.06 -1.75 14.59
N ARG A 96 3.94 -1.02 13.89
CA ARG A 96 5.15 -0.39 14.44
C ARG A 96 5.01 1.11 14.59
N VAL A 97 3.82 1.63 14.34
CA VAL A 97 3.50 3.04 14.35
C VAL A 97 2.16 3.26 15.06
N ARG A 98 1.90 4.50 15.48
CA ARG A 98 0.65 4.91 16.13
C ARG A 98 0.07 6.15 15.44
N ALA A 99 -1.22 6.38 15.61
CA ALA A 99 -1.88 7.58 15.11
C ALA A 99 -1.16 8.87 15.61
N GLY A 100 -1.03 9.84 14.73
CA GLY A 100 -0.28 11.09 14.94
C GLY A 100 1.22 11.00 14.69
N GLN A 101 1.79 9.79 14.51
CA GLN A 101 3.22 9.62 14.25
C GLN A 101 3.57 10.05 12.82
N GLN A 102 4.68 10.80 12.67
CA GLN A 102 5.29 11.05 11.37
C GLN A 102 6.05 9.82 10.89
N VAL A 103 5.93 9.52 9.60
CA VAL A 103 6.63 8.41 8.92
C VAL A 103 7.30 8.91 7.65
N ARG A 104 8.37 8.22 7.26
CA ARG A 104 9.08 8.47 6.01
C ARG A 104 8.84 7.33 5.02
N ALA A 105 8.87 7.64 3.74
CA ALA A 105 8.84 6.63 2.68
C ALA A 105 9.90 5.54 2.93
N GLY A 106 9.49 4.27 2.85
CA GLY A 106 10.35 3.11 3.13
C GLY A 106 10.47 2.72 4.61
N GLN A 107 9.91 3.48 5.54
CA GLN A 107 9.84 3.07 6.94
C GLN A 107 8.92 1.86 7.10
N GLU A 108 9.37 0.81 7.79
CA GLU A 108 8.50 -0.33 8.15
C GLU A 108 7.42 0.14 9.13
N ILE A 109 6.16 -0.13 8.77
CA ILE A 109 4.97 0.29 9.54
C ILE A 109 4.17 -0.89 10.10
N ALA A 110 4.24 -2.07 9.46
CA ALA A 110 3.56 -3.30 9.87
C ALA A 110 4.10 -4.50 9.10
N ARG A 111 3.35 -5.61 9.11
CA ARG A 111 3.64 -6.81 8.33
C ARG A 111 2.41 -7.30 7.59
N VAL A 112 2.61 -7.93 6.43
CA VAL A 112 1.57 -8.62 5.67
C VAL A 112 0.99 -9.75 6.49
N GLY A 113 -0.33 -9.80 6.59
CA GLY A 113 -1.08 -10.85 7.29
C GLY A 113 -2.17 -11.45 6.42
N MET A 114 -3.20 -11.93 7.12
CA MET A 114 -4.42 -12.49 6.52
C MET A 114 -5.67 -12.09 7.31
N THR A 115 -5.68 -10.95 7.98
CA THR A 115 -6.85 -10.47 8.71
C THR A 115 -7.90 -9.89 7.76
N GLY A 116 -9.17 -10.03 8.11
CA GLY A 116 -10.28 -9.63 7.26
C GLY A 116 -10.63 -10.64 6.16
N TYR A 117 -11.39 -10.22 5.17
CA TYR A 117 -11.84 -11.08 4.07
C TYR A 117 -10.74 -11.19 3.01
N THR A 118 -10.03 -12.32 3.02
CA THR A 118 -8.91 -12.60 2.12
C THR A 118 -8.72 -14.10 1.90
N TYR A 119 -8.19 -14.47 0.72
CA TYR A 119 -7.93 -15.86 0.32
C TYR A 119 -6.46 -16.27 0.43
N VAL A 120 -5.56 -15.31 0.28
CA VAL A 120 -4.11 -15.52 0.27
C VAL A 120 -3.39 -14.36 0.95
N PRO A 121 -2.20 -14.56 1.51
CA PRO A 121 -1.42 -13.45 2.06
C PRO A 121 -1.11 -12.40 1.00
N HIS A 122 -1.49 -11.16 1.26
CA HIS A 122 -1.18 -10.02 0.41
C HIS A 122 -1.33 -8.71 1.19
N LEU A 123 -0.77 -7.66 0.67
CA LEU A 123 -1.09 -6.31 1.08
C LEU A 123 -2.11 -5.73 0.09
N HIS A 124 -3.34 -5.49 0.53
CA HIS A 124 -4.28 -4.68 -0.22
C HIS A 124 -3.91 -3.21 0.01
N PHE A 125 -3.60 -2.51 -1.07
CA PHE A 125 -3.10 -1.14 -1.03
C PHE A 125 -3.90 -0.22 -1.93
N HIS A 126 -4.28 0.94 -1.42
CA HIS A 126 -4.87 1.99 -2.26
C HIS A 126 -4.50 3.38 -1.76
N VAL A 127 -4.50 4.33 -2.69
CA VAL A 127 -4.41 5.76 -2.41
C VAL A 127 -5.76 6.40 -2.69
N PHE A 128 -6.20 7.33 -1.85
CA PHE A 128 -7.51 7.93 -1.98
C PHE A 128 -7.55 9.38 -1.49
N VAL A 129 -8.63 10.06 -1.83
CA VAL A 129 -9.03 11.37 -1.28
C VAL A 129 -10.43 11.25 -0.70
N PHE A 130 -10.71 11.98 0.37
CA PHE A 130 -12.08 12.09 0.87
C PHE A 130 -12.93 12.96 -0.07
N THR A 131 -14.19 12.55 -0.29
CA THR A 131 -15.16 13.23 -1.13
C THR A 131 -16.34 13.78 -0.33
N GLY A 132 -16.45 13.44 0.96
CA GLY A 132 -17.50 13.84 1.88
C GLY A 132 -17.09 13.68 3.34
N TYR A 133 -18.06 13.49 4.23
CA TYR A 133 -17.86 13.48 5.68
C TYR A 133 -17.70 12.10 6.29
N ASN A 134 -18.20 11.06 5.63
CA ASN A 134 -18.06 9.68 6.12
C ASN A 134 -16.74 9.10 5.66
N ILE A 135 -15.81 8.94 6.59
CA ILE A 135 -14.45 8.44 6.31
C ILE A 135 -14.41 7.00 5.78
N TRP A 136 -15.50 6.25 5.90
CA TRP A 136 -15.58 4.85 5.49
C TRP A 136 -16.20 4.66 4.09
N THR A 137 -17.02 5.62 3.66
CA THR A 137 -17.77 5.51 2.41
C THR A 137 -17.51 6.64 1.43
N ASP A 138 -17.17 7.84 1.93
CA ASP A 138 -17.06 9.05 1.13
C ASP A 138 -15.59 9.27 0.71
N PHE A 139 -15.08 8.38 -0.09
CA PHE A 139 -13.74 8.49 -0.66
C PHE A 139 -13.72 7.99 -2.11
N ASP A 140 -12.74 8.45 -2.86
CA ASP A 140 -12.43 7.99 -4.22
C ASP A 140 -10.97 7.56 -4.28
N THR A 141 -10.72 6.34 -4.78
CA THR A 141 -9.36 5.86 -4.97
C THR A 141 -8.71 6.52 -6.19
N LEU A 142 -7.43 6.85 -6.03
CA LEU A 142 -6.58 7.42 -7.06
C LEU A 142 -5.73 6.33 -7.71
N GLU A 143 -5.51 6.45 -9.00
CA GLU A 143 -4.67 5.51 -9.73
C GLU A 143 -3.18 5.79 -9.42
N VAL A 144 -2.52 4.83 -8.79
CA VAL A 144 -1.07 4.76 -8.67
C VAL A 144 -0.56 4.01 -9.89
N LYS A 145 -0.19 4.74 -10.95
CA LYS A 145 0.26 4.13 -12.22
C LYS A 145 1.57 3.38 -12.04
N ASP A 146 2.51 4.03 -11.36
CA ASP A 146 3.86 3.53 -11.17
C ASP A 146 4.31 3.74 -9.73
N PHE A 147 4.93 2.71 -9.16
CA PHE A 147 5.62 2.85 -7.89
C PHE A 147 7.06 3.32 -8.16
N ILE A 148 7.47 4.38 -7.45
CA ILE A 148 8.84 4.91 -7.54
C ILE A 148 9.74 4.13 -6.56
N ARG A 149 10.93 3.77 -7.01
CA ARG A 149 11.98 3.18 -6.17
C ARG A 149 13.14 4.16 -6.03
N PHE A 150 13.49 4.53 -4.80
CA PHE A 150 14.74 5.22 -4.52
C PHE A 150 15.87 4.20 -4.36
N HIS A 151 16.90 4.29 -5.17
CA HIS A 151 18.10 3.47 -5.03
C HIS A 151 19.34 4.37 -5.15
N LYS A 152 20.10 4.54 -4.04
CA LYS A 152 21.35 5.32 -3.99
C LYS A 152 21.28 6.68 -4.67
N GLY A 153 20.22 7.46 -4.39
CA GLY A 153 20.03 8.81 -4.95
C GLY A 153 19.39 8.88 -6.34
N ASN A 154 19.12 7.75 -6.99
CA ASN A 154 18.43 7.71 -8.27
C ASN A 154 17.00 7.22 -8.13
N THR A 155 16.07 7.85 -8.86
CA THR A 155 14.67 7.44 -8.93
C THR A 155 14.50 6.38 -10.01
N VAL A 156 13.96 5.20 -9.66
CA VAL A 156 13.60 4.14 -10.61
C VAL A 156 12.08 3.95 -10.55
N VAL A 157 11.43 4.10 -11.71
CA VAL A 157 10.00 3.85 -11.85
C VAL A 157 9.75 2.34 -12.03
N ILE A 158 8.85 1.77 -11.23
CA ILE A 158 8.42 0.37 -11.36
C ILE A 158 7.03 0.37 -11.97
N THR A 159 6.96 0.05 -13.26
CA THR A 159 5.69 -0.10 -13.98
C THR A 159 5.19 -1.54 -13.81
N PRO A 160 3.97 -1.78 -13.29
CA PRO A 160 3.39 -3.12 -13.23
C PRO A 160 3.30 -3.73 -14.63
N GLY A 161 3.82 -4.96 -14.79
CA GLY A 161 3.73 -5.72 -16.04
C GLY A 161 4.85 -5.52 -17.06
N LYS A 162 5.86 -4.69 -16.78
CA LYS A 162 7.08 -4.61 -17.61
C LYS A 162 8.29 -5.18 -16.86
N THR A 163 9.00 -6.11 -17.49
CA THR A 163 10.29 -6.63 -17.04
C THR A 163 11.29 -5.46 -16.93
N CYS A 164 12.02 -5.41 -15.82
CA CYS A 164 13.07 -4.40 -15.64
C CYS A 164 14.11 -4.49 -16.76
N PHE A 165 14.14 -3.53 -17.67
CA PHE A 165 15.32 -3.27 -18.47
C PHE A 165 16.27 -2.38 -17.66
N ASN A 166 17.45 -2.91 -17.36
CA ASN A 166 18.57 -2.14 -16.82
C ASN A 166 19.04 -1.13 -17.88
N PHE A 167 18.68 0.14 -17.73
CA PHE A 167 19.39 1.21 -18.40
C PHE A 167 20.62 1.57 -17.57
N LEU A 168 21.75 0.92 -17.84
CA LEU A 168 23.06 1.47 -17.55
C LEU A 168 23.32 2.56 -18.60
N SER A 169 22.99 3.80 -18.32
CA SER A 169 23.49 4.93 -19.11
C SER A 169 24.88 5.27 -18.59
N LEU A 170 25.88 4.81 -19.33
CA LEU A 170 27.24 5.29 -19.23
C LEU A 170 27.27 6.74 -19.73
N PHE A 171 27.38 7.72 -18.83
CA PHE A 171 27.91 9.03 -19.20
C PHE A 171 29.37 9.10 -18.75
N ILE A 172 30.27 8.84 -19.68
CA ILE A 172 31.65 9.26 -19.59
C ILE A 172 31.68 10.71 -20.07
N VAL A 173 31.96 11.63 -19.18
CA VAL A 173 32.34 12.99 -19.54
C VAL A 173 33.85 13.07 -19.47
N LYS A 174 34.44 13.46 -20.61
CA LYS A 174 35.84 13.86 -20.72
C LYS A 174 36.08 15.17 -19.96
#